data_f74e3a397393d1ca80b44abc40ed847f
#
_entry.id   f74e3a397393d1ca80b44abc40ed847f
#
_cell.length_a   1.000
_cell.length_b   1.000
_cell.length_c   1.000
_cell.angle_alpha   90.00
_cell.angle_beta   90.00
_cell.angle_gamma   90.00
#
_symmetry.space_group_name_H-M   'P 1'
#
loop_
_entity.id
_entity.type
_entity.pdbx_description
1 polymer ?
#
loop_
_entity_poly.entity_id
_entity_poly.type
_entity_poly.pdbx_seq_one_letter_code
_entity_poly.pdbx_strand_id
1 'polypeptide(L)'
;MAGFFASEFIVGIDVAVYQFVDSIMNPILNVIMTFITHLGDTPGIIWFVLGICLLIPKKTRKLGILLFAGLAISSLINNVCLKEFIQRPRPYTDEVVDIWSKAGYAYEWPGLIKKSSSWSFPSGHTSTSIGAAFALLLGCKKKYLGVGIPAFIISLLIGFSRIYVHVHYPTDVIAGALVGIIGGIIAWLLIEKLFMPKAVPAIEKKLGKKIV
;
A
#
# COMPACT_ATOMS: atom_id res chain seq x y z
N MET A 1 -17.19 0.98 16.66
CA MET A 1 -15.91 1.36 15.99
C MET A 1 -15.84 2.85 15.67
N ALA A 2 -16.94 3.51 15.31
CA ALA A 2 -16.94 4.98 15.07
C ALA A 2 -16.32 5.77 16.25
N GLY A 3 -16.64 5.43 17.50
CA GLY A 3 -16.09 6.10 18.67
C GLY A 3 -14.57 6.00 18.86
N PHE A 4 -13.92 4.93 18.38
CA PHE A 4 -12.46 4.78 18.45
C PHE A 4 -11.76 5.81 17.54
N PHE A 5 -12.22 5.96 16.31
CA PHE A 5 -11.63 6.92 15.36
C PHE A 5 -12.00 8.39 15.66
N ALA A 6 -13.05 8.61 16.45
CA ALA A 6 -13.45 9.92 16.95
C ALA A 6 -12.82 10.26 18.32
N SER A 7 -11.96 9.39 18.87
CA SER A 7 -11.25 9.70 20.12
C SER A 7 -10.30 10.89 19.90
N GLU A 8 -10.19 11.76 20.89
CA GLU A 8 -9.32 12.95 20.85
C GLU A 8 -7.88 12.61 20.48
N PHE A 9 -7.37 11.47 20.94
CA PHE A 9 -6.01 11.02 20.64
C PHE A 9 -5.81 10.72 19.15
N ILE A 10 -6.72 9.97 18.52
CA ILE A 10 -6.63 9.62 17.09
C ILE A 10 -6.84 10.86 16.23
N VAL A 11 -7.85 11.66 16.54
CA VAL A 11 -8.13 12.92 15.84
C VAL A 11 -6.94 13.87 15.95
N GLY A 12 -6.34 13.98 17.14
CA GLY A 12 -5.17 14.83 17.36
C GLY A 12 -3.96 14.44 16.50
N ILE A 13 -3.69 13.12 16.35
CA ILE A 13 -2.62 12.63 15.46
C ILE A 13 -2.93 12.98 14.00
N ASP A 14 -4.15 12.65 13.54
CA ASP A 14 -4.55 12.86 12.16
C ASP A 14 -4.53 14.36 11.82
N VAL A 15 -5.03 15.25 12.71
CA VAL A 15 -5.02 16.71 12.55
C VAL A 15 -3.58 17.26 12.48
N ALA A 16 -2.71 16.88 13.41
CA ALA A 16 -1.33 17.38 13.45
C ALA A 16 -0.57 17.07 12.15
N VAL A 17 -0.76 15.86 11.61
CA VAL A 17 -0.11 15.47 10.35
C VAL A 17 -0.71 16.20 9.16
N TYR A 18 -2.04 16.44 9.14
CA TYR A 18 -2.65 17.23 8.06
C TYR A 18 -2.21 18.68 8.09
N GLN A 19 -2.14 19.33 9.26
CA GLN A 19 -1.59 20.68 9.40
C GLN A 19 -0.16 20.78 8.87
N PHE A 20 0.67 19.76 9.16
CA PHE A 20 2.02 19.69 8.58
C PHE A 20 1.96 19.55 7.05
N VAL A 21 1.12 18.66 6.53
CA VAL A 21 0.98 18.47 5.07
C VAL A 21 0.52 19.75 4.39
N ASP A 22 -0.48 20.44 4.93
CA ASP A 22 -0.97 21.71 4.38
C ASP A 22 0.13 22.78 4.35
N SER A 23 0.99 22.82 5.37
CA SER A 23 2.10 23.78 5.45
C SER A 23 3.17 23.60 4.37
N ILE A 24 3.29 22.39 3.81
CA ILE A 24 4.28 22.06 2.75
C ILE A 24 3.66 22.02 1.35
N MET A 25 2.33 22.13 1.23
CA MET A 25 1.65 22.09 -0.06
C MET A 25 2.11 23.27 -0.94
N ASN A 26 2.46 22.94 -2.19
CA ASN A 26 2.80 23.93 -3.21
C ASN A 26 2.59 23.32 -4.61
N PRO A 27 2.50 24.14 -5.69
CA PRO A 27 2.18 23.64 -7.04
C PRO A 27 3.11 22.54 -7.54
N ILE A 28 4.41 22.60 -7.25
CA ILE A 28 5.40 21.61 -7.71
C ILE A 28 5.16 20.29 -6.97
N LEU A 29 5.04 20.33 -5.65
CA LEU A 29 4.83 19.14 -4.84
C LEU A 29 3.45 18.53 -5.10
N ASN A 30 2.43 19.35 -5.41
CA ASN A 30 1.10 18.88 -5.80
C ASN A 30 1.17 18.00 -7.07
N VAL A 31 1.91 18.41 -8.10
CA VAL A 31 2.12 17.61 -9.31
C VAL A 31 2.86 16.32 -9.01
N ILE A 32 3.95 16.39 -8.24
CA ILE A 32 4.75 15.21 -7.86
C ILE A 32 3.91 14.21 -7.08
N MET A 33 3.19 14.64 -6.04
CA MET A 33 2.40 13.75 -5.19
C MET A 33 1.18 13.19 -5.90
N THR A 34 0.56 13.95 -6.80
CA THR A 34 -0.50 13.47 -7.68
C THR A 34 0.02 12.38 -8.63
N PHE A 35 1.20 12.57 -9.22
CA PHE A 35 1.83 11.54 -10.04
C PHE A 35 2.14 10.28 -9.23
N ILE A 36 2.76 10.42 -8.04
CA ILE A 36 3.09 9.29 -7.17
C ILE A 36 1.86 8.51 -6.74
N THR A 37 0.76 9.19 -6.40
CA THR A 37 -0.47 8.52 -5.97
C THR A 37 -1.06 7.66 -7.09
N HIS A 38 -0.99 8.12 -8.35
CA HIS A 38 -1.46 7.36 -9.51
C HIS A 38 -0.61 6.12 -9.83
N LEU A 39 0.66 6.06 -9.42
CA LEU A 39 1.45 4.83 -9.53
C LEU A 39 0.85 3.66 -8.73
N GLY A 40 0.12 3.98 -7.67
CA GLY A 40 -0.57 3.00 -6.82
C GLY A 40 -2.02 2.72 -7.21
N ASP A 41 -2.58 3.36 -8.24
CA ASP A 41 -3.96 3.14 -8.68
C ASP A 41 -4.18 1.70 -9.14
N THR A 42 -5.42 1.22 -8.93
CA THR A 42 -5.78 -0.19 -9.19
C THR A 42 -5.61 -0.56 -10.66
N PRO A 43 -4.89 -1.64 -10.97
CA PRO A 43 -4.32 -2.66 -10.06
C PRO A 43 -2.89 -2.39 -9.56
N GLY A 44 -2.46 -1.15 -9.46
CA GLY A 44 -1.08 -0.77 -9.13
C GLY A 44 -0.16 -0.87 -10.34
N ILE A 45 -0.30 0.07 -11.28
CA ILE A 45 0.40 0.04 -12.59
C ILE A 45 1.89 -0.25 -12.43
N ILE A 46 2.55 0.43 -11.49
CA ILE A 46 3.99 0.25 -11.27
C ILE A 46 4.33 -1.18 -10.82
N TRP A 47 3.48 -1.80 -9.99
CA TRP A 47 3.71 -3.16 -9.48
C TRP A 47 3.48 -4.20 -10.55
N PHE A 48 2.48 -3.98 -11.43
CA PHE A 48 2.24 -4.86 -12.58
C PHE A 48 3.40 -4.84 -13.56
N VAL A 49 3.86 -3.65 -13.95
CA VAL A 49 5.00 -3.50 -14.87
C VAL A 49 6.25 -4.14 -14.26
N LEU A 50 6.60 -3.78 -13.02
CA LEU A 50 7.77 -4.35 -12.34
C LEU A 50 7.65 -5.88 -12.19
N GLY A 51 6.49 -6.37 -11.78
CA GLY A 51 6.24 -7.80 -11.61
C GLY A 51 6.41 -8.57 -12.92
N ILE A 52 5.84 -8.09 -14.03
CA ILE A 52 6.01 -8.70 -15.35
C ILE A 52 7.47 -8.67 -15.77
N CYS A 53 8.17 -7.53 -15.65
CA CYS A 53 9.58 -7.43 -15.96
C CYS A 53 10.43 -8.43 -15.16
N LEU A 54 10.09 -8.68 -13.90
CA LEU A 54 10.79 -9.66 -13.06
C LEU A 54 10.44 -11.12 -13.42
N LEU A 55 9.25 -11.39 -13.96
CA LEU A 55 8.83 -12.74 -14.37
C LEU A 55 9.51 -13.22 -15.64
N ILE A 56 9.90 -12.34 -16.56
CA ILE A 56 10.48 -12.70 -17.85
C ILE A 56 11.83 -13.43 -17.69
N PRO A 57 12.86 -12.87 -17.00
CA PRO A 57 14.13 -13.57 -16.84
C PRO A 57 13.99 -14.69 -15.78
N LYS A 58 14.50 -15.88 -16.09
CA LYS A 58 14.50 -17.02 -15.14
C LYS A 58 15.13 -16.67 -13.80
N LYS A 59 16.18 -15.83 -13.78
CA LYS A 59 16.95 -15.45 -12.58
C LYS A 59 16.17 -14.59 -11.59
N THR A 60 15.17 -13.84 -12.06
CA THR A 60 14.34 -12.93 -11.25
C THR A 60 12.89 -13.37 -11.11
N ARG A 61 12.48 -14.42 -11.81
CA ARG A 61 11.10 -14.91 -11.87
C ARG A 61 10.48 -15.12 -10.49
N LYS A 62 11.23 -15.69 -9.57
CA LYS A 62 10.79 -15.86 -8.18
C LYS A 62 10.46 -14.54 -7.50
N LEU A 63 11.21 -13.49 -7.79
CA LEU A 63 10.95 -12.15 -7.24
C LEU A 63 9.64 -11.56 -7.77
N GLY A 64 9.34 -11.77 -9.06
CA GLY A 64 8.06 -11.40 -9.65
C GLY A 64 6.88 -12.15 -9.03
N ILE A 65 7.04 -13.47 -8.77
CA ILE A 65 6.02 -14.27 -8.07
C ILE A 65 5.78 -13.74 -6.66
N LEU A 66 6.83 -13.44 -5.90
CA LEU A 66 6.74 -12.88 -4.55
C LEU A 66 6.04 -11.53 -4.56
N LEU A 67 6.37 -10.65 -5.50
CA LEU A 67 5.73 -9.34 -5.64
C LEU A 67 4.23 -9.49 -5.86
N PHE A 68 3.79 -10.31 -6.80
CA PHE A 68 2.37 -10.52 -7.06
C PHE A 68 1.65 -11.24 -5.91
N ALA A 69 2.29 -12.18 -5.25
CA ALA A 69 1.72 -12.82 -4.07
C ALA A 69 1.53 -11.82 -2.92
N GLY A 70 2.52 -10.95 -2.66
CA GLY A 70 2.44 -9.90 -1.65
C GLY A 70 1.31 -8.91 -1.94
N LEU A 71 1.19 -8.48 -3.20
CA LEU A 71 0.11 -7.62 -3.65
C LEU A 71 -1.26 -8.27 -3.44
N ALA A 72 -1.43 -9.51 -3.88
CA ALA A 72 -2.70 -10.23 -3.81
C ALA A 72 -3.13 -10.49 -2.36
N ILE A 73 -2.22 -10.99 -1.51
CA ILE A 73 -2.52 -11.31 -0.12
C ILE A 73 -2.84 -10.03 0.67
N SER A 74 -2.06 -8.95 0.48
CA SER A 74 -2.33 -7.67 1.14
C SER A 74 -3.64 -7.06 0.68
N SER A 75 -3.98 -7.17 -0.62
CA SER A 75 -5.27 -6.72 -1.16
C SER A 75 -6.44 -7.52 -0.55
N LEU A 76 -6.30 -8.83 -0.43
CA LEU A 76 -7.32 -9.69 0.17
C LEU A 76 -7.59 -9.31 1.63
N ILE A 77 -6.54 -9.23 2.44
CA ILE A 77 -6.66 -8.85 3.86
C ILE A 77 -7.29 -7.46 3.99
N ASN A 78 -6.80 -6.49 3.22
CA ASN A 78 -7.24 -5.10 3.34
C ASN A 78 -8.65 -4.87 2.81
N ASN A 79 -8.87 -5.20 1.54
CA ASN A 79 -10.08 -4.75 0.82
C ASN A 79 -11.27 -5.68 1.07
N VAL A 80 -11.04 -7.00 1.25
CA VAL A 80 -12.13 -7.97 1.45
C VAL A 80 -12.45 -8.14 2.94
N CYS A 81 -11.43 -8.19 3.81
CA CYS A 81 -11.67 -8.44 5.23
C CYS A 81 -11.84 -7.13 6.02
N LEU A 82 -10.80 -6.30 6.09
CA LEU A 82 -10.77 -5.19 7.05
C LEU A 82 -11.63 -4.00 6.64
N LYS A 83 -11.60 -3.61 5.37
CA LYS A 83 -12.29 -2.40 4.89
C LYS A 83 -13.81 -2.51 5.06
N GLU A 84 -14.39 -3.63 4.69
CA GLU A 84 -15.83 -3.88 4.80
C GLU A 84 -16.27 -4.09 6.25
N PHE A 85 -15.36 -4.53 7.13
CA PHE A 85 -15.67 -4.72 8.55
C PHE A 85 -15.60 -3.41 9.34
N ILE A 86 -14.65 -2.51 9.03
CA ILE A 86 -14.40 -1.30 9.84
C ILE A 86 -15.21 -0.10 9.37
N GLN A 87 -15.38 0.09 8.07
CA GLN A 87 -16.25 1.11 7.45
C GLN A 87 -15.99 2.54 7.93
N ARG A 88 -14.73 2.96 8.06
CA ARG A 88 -14.37 4.33 8.42
C ARG A 88 -14.72 5.31 7.29
N PRO A 89 -15.46 6.41 7.56
CA PRO A 89 -15.72 7.43 6.56
C PRO A 89 -14.43 8.14 6.12
N ARG A 90 -14.46 8.76 4.95
CA ARG A 90 -13.31 9.49 4.41
C ARG A 90 -13.14 10.87 5.06
N PRO A 91 -11.90 11.44 5.05
CA PRO A 91 -11.61 12.73 5.67
C PRO A 91 -12.47 13.90 5.17
N TYR A 92 -12.94 13.82 3.95
CA TYR A 92 -13.73 14.86 3.27
C TYR A 92 -15.25 14.66 3.36
N THR A 93 -15.75 13.76 4.21
CA THR A 93 -17.20 13.63 4.48
C THR A 93 -17.65 14.70 5.48
N ASP A 94 -18.85 15.22 5.31
CA ASP A 94 -19.37 16.34 6.13
C ASP A 94 -19.32 16.04 7.63
N GLU A 95 -19.66 14.81 8.02
CA GLU A 95 -19.59 14.35 9.41
C GLU A 95 -18.17 14.50 9.99
N VAL A 96 -17.16 14.16 9.21
CA VAL A 96 -15.76 14.21 9.64
C VAL A 96 -15.24 15.63 9.64
N VAL A 97 -15.61 16.44 8.66
CA VAL A 97 -15.25 17.88 8.60
C VAL A 97 -15.77 18.61 9.83
N ASP A 98 -16.96 18.28 10.32
CA ASP A 98 -17.51 18.82 11.56
C ASP A 98 -16.69 18.43 12.81
N ILE A 99 -16.24 17.16 12.89
CA ILE A 99 -15.32 16.70 13.95
C ILE A 99 -13.99 17.46 13.90
N TRP A 100 -13.41 17.66 12.72
CA TRP A 100 -12.15 18.37 12.54
C TRP A 100 -12.26 19.83 12.94
N SER A 101 -13.36 20.48 12.56
CA SER A 101 -13.65 21.85 12.94
C SER A 101 -13.71 22.02 14.48
N LYS A 102 -14.38 21.08 15.19
CA LYS A 102 -14.41 21.08 16.66
C LYS A 102 -13.04 20.82 17.29
N ALA A 103 -12.15 20.14 16.59
CA ALA A 103 -10.75 19.95 16.98
C ALA A 103 -9.83 21.12 16.59
N GLY A 104 -10.38 22.22 16.09
CA GLY A 104 -9.62 23.43 15.72
C GLY A 104 -8.91 23.34 14.37
N TYR A 105 -9.31 22.41 13.49
CA TYR A 105 -8.74 22.28 12.15
C TYR A 105 -9.78 22.61 11.07
N ALA A 106 -9.55 23.72 10.35
CA ALA A 106 -10.36 24.13 9.22
C ALA A 106 -9.98 23.31 7.99
N TYR A 107 -10.62 22.16 7.83
CA TYR A 107 -10.34 21.23 6.74
C TYR A 107 -10.83 21.77 5.40
N GLU A 108 -9.95 21.78 4.40
CA GLU A 108 -10.30 22.05 3.00
C GLU A 108 -9.88 20.89 2.10
N TRP A 109 -10.77 20.50 1.19
CA TRP A 109 -10.45 19.49 0.20
C TRP A 109 -9.53 20.07 -0.89
N PRO A 110 -8.29 19.58 -1.07
CA PRO A 110 -7.34 20.19 -2.00
C PRO A 110 -7.67 19.97 -3.49
N GLY A 111 -8.62 19.10 -3.81
CA GLY A 111 -9.07 18.88 -5.19
C GLY A 111 -8.06 18.24 -6.14
N LEU A 112 -6.94 17.71 -5.63
CA LEU A 112 -5.86 17.16 -6.46
C LEU A 112 -6.21 15.87 -7.21
N ILE A 113 -7.15 15.10 -6.68
CA ILE A 113 -7.66 13.86 -7.29
C ILE A 113 -9.18 13.73 -7.06
N LYS A 114 -9.83 12.78 -7.70
CA LYS A 114 -11.26 12.53 -7.47
C LYS A 114 -11.52 11.92 -6.08
N LYS A 115 -12.61 12.31 -5.45
CA LYS A 115 -13.11 11.69 -4.22
C LYS A 115 -13.47 10.22 -4.47
N SER A 116 -13.06 9.34 -3.56
CA SER A 116 -13.36 7.91 -3.62
C SER A 116 -14.68 7.61 -2.90
N SER A 117 -15.48 6.69 -3.42
CA SER A 117 -16.72 6.22 -2.78
C SER A 117 -16.51 5.07 -1.79
N SER A 118 -15.31 4.46 -1.76
CA SER A 118 -15.02 3.34 -0.84
C SER A 118 -14.62 3.84 0.56
N TRP A 119 -14.76 2.99 1.57
CA TRP A 119 -14.33 3.26 2.94
C TRP A 119 -12.86 3.65 3.06
N SER A 120 -12.51 4.38 4.13
CA SER A 120 -11.16 4.92 4.31
C SER A 120 -10.17 3.90 4.87
N PHE A 121 -10.53 3.21 5.94
CA PHE A 121 -9.61 2.37 6.71
C PHE A 121 -9.64 0.89 6.31
N PRO A 122 -8.49 0.22 6.24
CA PRO A 122 -7.14 0.77 6.10
C PRO A 122 -6.88 1.26 4.66
N SER A 123 -5.75 2.00 4.44
CA SER A 123 -5.38 2.47 3.11
C SER A 123 -5.02 1.32 2.16
N GLY A 124 -5.82 1.14 1.10
CA GLY A 124 -5.62 0.09 0.11
C GLY A 124 -4.34 0.26 -0.71
N HIS A 125 -4.08 1.48 -1.20
CA HIS A 125 -2.84 1.80 -1.94
C HIS A 125 -1.59 1.50 -1.10
N THR A 126 -1.61 1.86 0.18
CA THR A 126 -0.49 1.61 1.09
C THR A 126 -0.29 0.12 1.32
N SER A 127 -1.37 -0.61 1.67
CA SER A 127 -1.25 -2.04 2.00
C SER A 127 -0.79 -2.88 0.81
N THR A 128 -1.36 -2.65 -0.38
CA THR A 128 -0.98 -3.42 -1.57
C THR A 128 0.43 -3.08 -2.05
N SER A 129 0.80 -1.80 -2.05
CA SER A 129 2.14 -1.37 -2.46
C SER A 129 3.23 -1.88 -1.52
N ILE A 130 3.03 -1.72 -0.21
CA ILE A 130 3.99 -2.23 0.79
C ILE A 130 4.04 -3.75 0.77
N GLY A 131 2.90 -4.44 0.63
CA GLY A 131 2.87 -5.90 0.55
C GLY A 131 3.64 -6.45 -0.65
N ALA A 132 3.45 -5.85 -1.82
CA ALA A 132 4.20 -6.20 -3.02
C ALA A 132 5.70 -5.96 -2.86
N ALA A 133 6.07 -4.75 -2.42
CA ALA A 133 7.47 -4.35 -2.28
C ALA A 133 8.19 -5.09 -1.15
N PHE A 134 7.51 -5.36 -0.04
CA PHE A 134 8.09 -6.06 1.11
C PHE A 134 8.30 -7.55 0.83
N ALA A 135 7.34 -8.23 0.19
CA ALA A 135 7.53 -9.61 -0.25
C ALA A 135 8.69 -9.75 -1.25
N LEU A 136 8.79 -8.80 -2.19
CA LEU A 136 9.92 -8.70 -3.11
C LEU A 136 11.24 -8.53 -2.35
N LEU A 137 11.31 -7.57 -1.40
CA LEU A 137 12.50 -7.27 -0.63
C LEU A 137 12.98 -8.47 0.19
N LEU A 138 12.09 -9.17 0.86
CA LEU A 138 12.39 -10.39 1.62
C LEU A 138 12.96 -11.51 0.72
N GLY A 139 12.52 -11.59 -0.53
CA GLY A 139 13.03 -12.55 -1.51
C GLY A 139 14.35 -12.15 -2.17
N CYS A 140 14.80 -10.90 -2.00
CA CYS A 140 16.00 -10.39 -2.65
C CYS A 140 17.27 -11.02 -2.06
N LYS A 141 18.10 -11.59 -2.93
CA LYS A 141 19.53 -11.82 -2.61
C LYS A 141 20.26 -10.47 -2.68
N LYS A 142 21.44 -10.38 -2.04
CA LYS A 142 22.27 -9.15 -1.98
C LYS A 142 22.38 -8.40 -3.34
N LYS A 143 22.56 -9.12 -4.42
CA LYS A 143 22.69 -8.55 -5.79
C LYS A 143 21.41 -7.90 -6.35
N TYR A 144 20.24 -8.20 -5.78
CA TYR A 144 18.94 -7.66 -6.19
C TYR A 144 18.39 -6.59 -5.25
N LEU A 145 19.13 -6.23 -4.20
CA LEU A 145 18.73 -5.16 -3.27
C LEU A 145 18.57 -3.81 -3.99
N GLY A 146 19.29 -3.59 -5.08
CA GLY A 146 19.11 -2.42 -5.96
C GLY A 146 17.74 -2.33 -6.63
N VAL A 147 16.92 -3.41 -6.60
CA VAL A 147 15.51 -3.37 -7.03
C VAL A 147 14.58 -3.37 -5.81
N GLY A 148 14.86 -4.19 -4.81
CA GLY A 148 14.00 -4.34 -3.64
C GLY A 148 13.91 -3.08 -2.78
N ILE A 149 15.04 -2.42 -2.52
CA ILE A 149 15.07 -1.21 -1.70
C ILE A 149 14.34 -0.03 -2.37
N PRO A 150 14.61 0.33 -3.64
CA PRO A 150 13.84 1.37 -4.33
C PRO A 150 12.35 1.06 -4.40
N ALA A 151 11.98 -0.20 -4.66
CA ALA A 151 10.57 -0.61 -4.65
C ALA A 151 9.90 -0.33 -3.29
N PHE A 152 10.58 -0.66 -2.19
CA PHE A 152 10.06 -0.39 -0.86
C PHE A 152 9.96 1.11 -0.57
N ILE A 153 10.95 1.91 -0.96
CA ILE A 153 10.88 3.38 -0.83
C ILE A 153 9.71 3.96 -1.63
N ILE A 154 9.51 3.51 -2.87
CA ILE A 154 8.36 3.95 -3.68
C ILE A 154 7.03 3.58 -3.01
N SER A 155 6.93 2.40 -2.39
CA SER A 155 5.72 2.00 -1.67
C SER A 155 5.40 2.92 -0.48
N LEU A 156 6.42 3.39 0.24
CA LEU A 156 6.26 4.37 1.32
C LEU A 156 5.83 5.74 0.77
N LEU A 157 6.41 6.18 -0.36
CA LEU A 157 6.01 7.43 -1.01
C LEU A 157 4.56 7.37 -1.52
N ILE A 158 4.12 6.23 -2.06
CA ILE A 158 2.71 6.02 -2.41
C ILE A 158 1.83 6.13 -1.16
N GLY A 159 2.23 5.52 -0.03
CA GLY A 159 1.51 5.66 1.24
C GLY A 159 1.40 7.12 1.68
N PHE A 160 2.50 7.87 1.70
CA PHE A 160 2.51 9.28 2.07
C PHE A 160 1.67 10.14 1.11
N SER A 161 1.71 9.86 -0.19
CA SER A 161 0.91 10.59 -1.17
C SER A 161 -0.58 10.53 -0.88
N ARG A 162 -1.09 9.43 -0.25
CA ARG A 162 -2.51 9.30 0.11
C ARG A 162 -2.94 10.26 1.22
N ILE A 163 -2.02 10.58 2.13
CA ILE A 163 -2.22 11.63 3.14
C ILE A 163 -2.18 12.99 2.44
N TYR A 164 -1.16 13.20 1.61
CA TYR A 164 -0.93 14.47 0.91
C TYR A 164 -2.13 14.91 0.04
N VAL A 165 -2.75 13.97 -0.68
CA VAL A 165 -3.95 14.26 -1.48
C VAL A 165 -5.26 14.18 -0.68
N HIS A 166 -5.20 14.07 0.63
CA HIS A 166 -6.30 14.10 1.60
C HIS A 166 -7.38 13.02 1.43
N VAL A 167 -7.04 11.86 0.87
CA VAL A 167 -8.01 10.76 0.69
C VAL A 167 -7.96 9.70 1.79
N HIS A 168 -6.92 9.70 2.60
CA HIS A 168 -6.73 8.79 3.73
C HIS A 168 -6.13 9.52 4.93
N TYR A 169 -6.59 9.18 6.11
CA TYR A 169 -5.96 9.64 7.35
C TYR A 169 -4.54 9.06 7.50
N PRO A 170 -3.65 9.77 8.21
CA PRO A 170 -2.36 9.22 8.62
C PRO A 170 -2.46 7.85 9.28
N THR A 171 -3.43 7.68 10.17
CA THR A 171 -3.69 6.40 10.86
C THR A 171 -4.16 5.29 9.93
N ASP A 172 -4.88 5.59 8.83
CA ASP A 172 -5.21 4.61 7.79
C ASP A 172 -3.96 4.12 7.05
N VAL A 173 -3.01 5.03 6.80
CA VAL A 173 -1.76 4.73 6.10
C VAL A 173 -0.86 3.87 6.97
N ILE A 174 -0.74 4.18 8.26
CA ILE A 174 0.02 3.35 9.23
C ILE A 174 -0.58 1.94 9.31
N ALA A 175 -1.90 1.83 9.47
CA ALA A 175 -2.58 0.54 9.48
C ALA A 175 -2.41 -0.22 8.16
N GLY A 176 -2.53 0.48 7.03
CA GLY A 176 -2.27 -0.08 5.70
C GLY A 176 -0.84 -0.60 5.55
N ALA A 177 0.15 0.12 6.11
CA ALA A 177 1.54 -0.32 6.12
C ALA A 177 1.73 -1.62 6.91
N LEU A 178 1.13 -1.72 8.10
CA LEU A 178 1.15 -2.94 8.91
C LEU A 178 0.52 -4.12 8.18
N VAL A 179 -0.65 -3.91 7.57
CA VAL A 179 -1.33 -4.94 6.73
C VAL A 179 -0.43 -5.37 5.57
N GLY A 180 0.22 -4.41 4.90
CA GLY A 180 1.15 -4.69 3.81
C GLY A 180 2.36 -5.51 4.26
N ILE A 181 2.98 -5.17 5.38
CA ILE A 181 4.10 -5.92 5.97
C ILE A 181 3.66 -7.36 6.29
N ILE A 182 2.52 -7.52 6.98
CA ILE A 182 1.99 -8.85 7.32
C ILE A 182 1.70 -9.65 6.06
N GLY A 183 1.01 -9.07 5.07
CA GLY A 183 0.72 -9.73 3.80
C GLY A 183 1.98 -10.10 3.03
N GLY A 184 3.00 -9.24 3.03
CA GLY A 184 4.31 -9.50 2.43
C GLY A 184 5.06 -10.65 3.11
N ILE A 185 5.04 -10.72 4.45
CA ILE A 185 5.61 -11.85 5.21
C ILE A 185 4.88 -13.15 4.89
N ILE A 186 3.54 -13.14 4.89
CA ILE A 186 2.73 -14.32 4.56
C ILE A 186 3.06 -14.80 3.14
N ALA A 187 3.10 -13.88 2.16
CA ALA A 187 3.45 -14.20 0.79
C ALA A 187 4.84 -14.85 0.69
N TRP A 188 5.84 -14.27 1.36
CA TRP A 188 7.19 -14.78 1.39
C TRP A 188 7.24 -16.20 2.02
N LEU A 189 6.60 -16.40 3.16
CA LEU A 189 6.54 -17.70 3.82
C LEU A 189 5.87 -18.77 2.94
N LEU A 190 4.73 -18.45 2.34
CA LEU A 190 4.01 -19.38 1.47
C LEU A 190 4.84 -19.77 0.24
N ILE A 191 5.46 -18.80 -0.43
CA ILE A 191 6.25 -19.07 -1.62
C ILE A 191 7.56 -19.77 -1.28
N GLU A 192 8.34 -19.28 -0.31
CA GLU A 192 9.68 -19.81 0.02
C GLU A 192 9.63 -21.15 0.72
N LYS A 193 8.72 -21.31 1.67
CA LYS A 193 8.71 -22.48 2.57
C LYS A 193 7.76 -23.59 2.15
N LEU A 194 6.68 -23.26 1.44
CA LEU A 194 5.68 -24.25 1.04
C LEU A 194 5.68 -24.53 -0.46
N PHE A 195 5.60 -23.50 -1.31
CA PHE A 195 5.44 -23.67 -2.75
C PHE A 195 6.75 -24.08 -3.42
N MET A 196 7.84 -23.31 -3.23
CA MET A 196 9.12 -23.56 -3.92
C MET A 196 9.69 -24.96 -3.64
N PRO A 197 9.78 -25.45 -2.39
CA PRO A 197 10.33 -26.78 -2.11
C PRO A 197 9.50 -27.94 -2.63
N LYS A 198 8.19 -27.79 -2.74
CA LYS A 198 7.27 -28.88 -3.09
C LYS A 198 6.84 -28.88 -4.56
N ALA A 199 6.37 -27.73 -5.04
CA ALA A 199 5.77 -27.63 -6.36
C ALA A 199 6.81 -27.51 -7.48
N VAL A 200 7.89 -26.75 -7.28
CA VAL A 200 8.89 -26.52 -8.33
C VAL A 200 9.56 -27.81 -8.79
N PRO A 201 10.10 -28.69 -7.92
CA PRO A 201 10.70 -29.95 -8.35
C PRO A 201 9.72 -30.87 -9.10
N ALA A 202 8.45 -30.90 -8.66
CA ALA A 202 7.41 -31.71 -9.31
C ALA A 202 7.10 -31.21 -10.74
N ILE A 203 7.02 -29.88 -10.92
CA ILE A 203 6.76 -29.24 -12.21
C ILE A 203 7.98 -29.38 -13.13
N GLU A 204 9.20 -29.19 -12.62
CA GLU A 204 10.45 -29.35 -13.38
C GLU A 204 10.59 -30.78 -13.90
N LYS A 205 10.29 -31.80 -13.05
CA LYS A 205 10.27 -33.19 -13.45
C LYS A 205 9.27 -33.46 -14.58
N LYS A 206 8.06 -32.88 -14.50
CA LYS A 206 7.01 -33.01 -15.52
C LYS A 206 7.35 -32.36 -16.85
N LEU A 207 8.03 -31.20 -16.80
CA LEU A 207 8.38 -30.42 -17.98
C LEU A 207 9.74 -30.74 -18.58
N GLY A 208 10.57 -31.54 -17.91
CA GLY A 208 11.92 -31.90 -18.33
C GLY A 208 12.89 -30.72 -18.35
N LYS A 209 12.56 -29.59 -17.70
CA LYS A 209 13.41 -28.38 -17.67
C LYS A 209 13.27 -27.59 -16.38
N LYS A 210 14.36 -26.87 -15.99
CA LYS A 210 14.33 -25.93 -14.86
C LYS A 210 13.50 -24.71 -15.18
N ILE A 211 12.65 -24.27 -14.21
CA ILE A 211 11.73 -23.14 -14.33
C ILE A 211 12.15 -21.94 -13.46
N VAL A 212 12.92 -22.17 -12.39
CA VAL A 212 13.36 -21.13 -11.46
C VAL A 212 14.86 -21.21 -11.22
#